data_3b993a972e52aad085f10877234dfb1c
#
_entry.id   3b993a972e52aad085f10877234dfb1c
#
_cell.length_a   1.000
_cell.length_b   1.000
_cell.length_c   1.000
_cell.angle_alpha   90.00
_cell.angle_beta   90.00
_cell.angle_gamma   90.00
#
_symmetry.space_group_name_H-M   'P 1'
#
loop_
_entity.id
_entity.type
_entity.pdbx_description
1 polymer ?
#
loop_
_entity_poly.entity_id
_entity_poly.type
_entity_poly.pdbx_seq_one_letter_code
_entity_poly.pdbx_strand_id
1 'polypeptide(L)'
;MHTDEAVNAFILEETLSYGMHRYRTHDHHGPTLYYAAAGLLAPAGLRRTADFEAWHLRLVPALCGAGLAAAAFLFRPWLGSAATLAAALALAFAAPFVYYSGTFIHETLLLLLFAGWLAAFWRWRESDQPRYAALAGALAGLLLATKETAALLIALFVLTGLVGLRFAPPRSANAARPRRFLGLALQATVALAVVALLFSGFGREPAHALDLFRAIGAQTGRGLGAEHSHPWFTYLRWAFAPSSVSLPWAAWLLGFGAVLGLWRHRREAFARWLGSGGAVVFIAFSSLPYKTPWLMLAWLLPLTLLAGLGAATVWLSLRHRPALRATAALVVLTLLATETTALCLRQPVNPGNPLAYSPTSPDVARLENDLAAQPADALIQVVAQDYWPLPWTLRRHNRVGYWSEAPAQLAPGLFLAGPEQLGALPSDTAPLEPYELRPGVLIFLGRILR
;
A
#
# COMPACT_ATOMS: atom_id res chain seq x y z
N MET A 1 13.27 -3.64 8.38
CA MET A 1 12.63 -2.42 7.84
C MET A 1 12.80 -2.41 6.33
N HIS A 2 11.72 -2.33 5.57
CA HIS A 2 11.78 -2.19 4.10
C HIS A 2 12.30 -0.81 3.71
N THR A 3 12.91 -0.68 2.54
CA THR A 3 13.43 0.62 2.05
C THR A 3 12.37 1.72 2.06
N ASP A 4 11.18 1.46 1.50
CA ASP A 4 10.10 2.46 1.45
C ASP A 4 9.58 2.83 2.84
N GLU A 5 9.56 1.88 3.81
CA GLU A 5 9.23 2.19 5.20
C GLU A 5 10.27 3.13 5.83
N ALA A 6 11.55 2.88 5.54
CA ALA A 6 12.64 3.70 6.03
C ALA A 6 12.55 5.13 5.47
N VAL A 7 12.34 5.29 4.16
CA VAL A 7 12.11 6.59 3.53
C VAL A 7 10.90 7.30 4.16
N ASN A 8 9.77 6.59 4.31
CA ASN A 8 8.56 7.15 4.90
C ASN A 8 8.76 7.58 6.37
N ALA A 9 9.64 6.90 7.13
CA ALA A 9 9.98 7.30 8.51
C ALA A 9 10.69 8.67 8.56
N PHE A 10 11.63 8.94 7.64
CA PHE A 10 12.32 10.23 7.55
C PHE A 10 11.38 11.34 7.05
N ILE A 11 10.48 11.04 6.11
CA ILE A 11 9.45 12.00 5.67
C ILE A 11 8.50 12.33 6.82
N LEU A 12 8.17 11.35 7.68
CA LEU A 12 7.36 11.59 8.88
C LEU A 12 8.09 12.50 9.88
N GLU A 13 9.38 12.28 10.14
CA GLU A 13 10.18 13.17 10.99
C GLU A 13 10.21 14.59 10.42
N GLU A 14 10.41 14.75 9.12
CA GLU A 14 10.35 16.04 8.44
C GLU A 14 8.97 16.70 8.64
N THR A 15 7.88 15.93 8.44
CA THR A 15 6.50 16.37 8.65
C THR A 15 6.25 16.84 10.09
N LEU A 16 6.77 16.11 11.08
CA LEU A 16 6.67 16.46 12.49
C LEU A 16 7.49 17.70 12.85
N SER A 17 8.66 17.87 12.23
CA SER A 17 9.56 19.01 12.46
C SER A 17 9.01 20.31 11.90
N TYR A 18 8.45 20.28 10.68
CA TYR A 18 7.83 21.45 10.05
C TYR A 18 6.38 21.67 10.49
N GLY A 19 5.75 20.67 11.13
CA GLY A 19 4.34 20.69 11.49
C GLY A 19 3.41 20.56 10.27
N MET A 20 3.95 20.26 9.10
CA MET A 20 3.22 19.98 7.87
C MET A 20 4.06 19.12 6.91
N HIS A 21 3.37 18.36 6.05
CA HIS A 21 4.02 17.62 4.99
C HIS A 21 4.42 18.56 3.84
N ARG A 22 5.68 18.46 3.40
CA ARG A 22 6.21 19.17 2.23
C ARG A 22 6.39 18.19 1.08
N TYR A 23 5.54 18.31 0.07
CA TYR A 23 5.59 17.40 -1.07
C TYR A 23 6.83 17.61 -1.94
N ARG A 24 7.51 16.50 -2.27
CA ARG A 24 8.62 16.47 -3.23
C ARG A 24 8.32 15.43 -4.31
N THR A 25 8.38 15.82 -5.57
CA THR A 25 7.93 15.00 -6.71
C THR A 25 8.65 13.67 -6.89
N HIS A 26 9.87 13.55 -6.40
CA HIS A 26 10.70 12.36 -6.61
C HIS A 26 10.59 11.31 -5.49
N ASP A 27 10.33 11.74 -4.25
CA ASP A 27 10.46 10.88 -3.09
C ASP A 27 9.18 10.70 -2.29
N HIS A 28 8.17 11.56 -2.52
CA HIS A 28 7.01 11.62 -1.66
C HIS A 28 5.73 11.18 -2.38
N HIS A 29 4.85 10.53 -1.62
CA HIS A 29 3.44 10.42 -1.90
C HIS A 29 2.65 11.49 -1.13
N GLY A 30 1.32 11.45 -1.21
CA GLY A 30 0.47 12.42 -0.54
C GLY A 30 0.55 12.40 0.99
N PRO A 31 0.05 13.45 1.65
CA PRO A 31 0.27 13.72 3.07
C PRO A 31 -0.49 12.84 4.07
N THR A 32 -1.52 12.11 3.65
CA THR A 32 -2.47 11.46 4.59
C THR A 32 -1.83 10.43 5.51
N LEU A 33 -0.91 9.60 5.00
CA LEU A 33 -0.20 8.61 5.82
C LEU A 33 0.62 9.30 6.92
N TYR A 34 1.33 10.35 6.56
CA TYR A 34 2.19 11.08 7.49
C TYR A 34 1.38 11.84 8.53
N TYR A 35 0.25 12.46 8.16
CA TYR A 35 -0.64 13.11 9.13
C TYR A 35 -1.32 12.10 10.06
N ALA A 36 -1.72 10.94 9.56
CA ALA A 36 -2.25 9.87 10.40
C ALA A 36 -1.21 9.37 11.41
N ALA A 37 0.04 9.15 10.95
CA ALA A 37 1.13 8.73 11.81
C ALA A 37 1.54 9.84 12.81
N ALA A 38 1.62 11.09 12.37
CA ALA A 38 1.91 12.23 13.25
C ALA A 38 0.85 12.39 14.34
N GLY A 39 -0.43 12.26 14.00
CA GLY A 39 -1.53 12.32 14.97
C GLY A 39 -1.49 11.22 16.02
N LEU A 40 -0.90 10.07 15.70
CA LEU A 40 -0.77 8.93 16.62
C LEU A 40 0.51 9.00 17.46
N LEU A 41 1.64 9.37 16.84
CA LEU A 41 2.97 9.26 17.47
C LEU A 41 3.39 10.54 18.21
N ALA A 42 3.04 11.72 17.70
CA ALA A 42 3.43 12.98 18.34
C ALA A 42 2.89 13.15 19.77
N PRO A 43 1.64 12.76 20.10
CA PRO A 43 1.15 12.80 21.48
C PRO A 43 1.91 11.85 22.42
N ALA A 44 2.51 10.77 21.89
CA ALA A 44 3.37 9.86 22.66
C ALA A 44 4.82 10.37 22.82
N GLY A 45 5.13 11.59 22.36
CA GLY A 45 6.47 12.17 22.43
C GLY A 45 7.43 11.69 21.36
N LEU A 46 6.99 10.84 20.45
CA LEU A 46 7.81 10.26 19.37
C LEU A 46 7.85 11.23 18.19
N ARG A 47 8.99 11.88 17.96
CA ARG A 47 9.12 12.94 16.95
C ARG A 47 10.27 12.77 15.97
N ARG A 48 11.34 12.07 16.35
CA ARG A 48 12.53 11.86 15.54
C ARG A 48 12.63 10.42 15.09
N THR A 49 13.22 10.16 13.95
CA THR A 49 13.44 8.80 13.41
C THR A 49 14.20 7.92 14.42
N ALA A 50 15.15 8.52 15.18
CA ALA A 50 15.86 7.83 16.24
C ALA A 50 14.97 7.31 17.40
N ASP A 51 13.80 7.94 17.60
CA ASP A 51 12.84 7.57 18.65
C ASP A 51 11.91 6.44 18.19
N PHE A 52 11.83 6.18 16.87
CA PHE A 52 10.90 5.21 16.31
C PHE A 52 11.45 3.79 16.37
N GLU A 53 10.61 2.87 16.81
CA GLU A 53 10.71 1.46 16.52
C GLU A 53 9.84 1.11 15.30
N ALA A 54 10.17 0.04 14.60
CA ALA A 54 9.43 -0.36 13.40
C ALA A 54 7.92 -0.55 13.67
N TRP A 55 7.55 -1.10 14.83
CA TRP A 55 6.15 -1.32 15.21
C TRP A 55 5.37 -0.02 15.44
N HIS A 56 6.02 1.07 15.92
CA HIS A 56 5.38 2.38 16.05
C HIS A 56 4.80 2.84 14.69
N LEU A 57 5.61 2.75 13.65
CA LEU A 57 5.22 3.15 12.30
C LEU A 57 4.14 2.21 11.73
N ARG A 58 4.31 0.90 11.93
CA ARG A 58 3.41 -0.14 11.42
C ARG A 58 2.06 -0.18 12.09
N LEU A 59 1.88 0.49 13.23
CA LEU A 59 0.59 0.58 13.91
C LEU A 59 -0.48 1.25 13.03
N VAL A 60 -0.10 2.29 12.25
CA VAL A 60 -1.05 2.97 11.35
C VAL A 60 -1.60 2.03 10.26
N PRO A 61 -0.78 1.37 9.43
CA PRO A 61 -1.30 0.43 8.44
C PRO A 61 -2.01 -0.78 9.09
N ALA A 62 -1.60 -1.24 10.28
CA ALA A 62 -2.30 -2.31 11.00
C ALA A 62 -3.72 -1.91 11.40
N LEU A 63 -3.90 -0.70 11.94
CA LEU A 63 -5.23 -0.15 12.24
C LEU A 63 -6.06 0.03 10.96
N CYS A 64 -5.45 0.48 9.87
CA CYS A 64 -6.12 0.57 8.57
C CYS A 64 -6.54 -0.81 8.04
N GLY A 65 -5.73 -1.86 8.23
CA GLY A 65 -6.07 -3.24 7.84
C GLY A 65 -7.25 -3.80 8.63
N ALA A 66 -7.26 -3.58 9.96
CA ALA A 66 -8.41 -3.93 10.79
C ALA A 66 -9.67 -3.13 10.38
N GLY A 67 -9.50 -1.83 10.11
CA GLY A 67 -10.54 -0.96 9.58
C GLY A 67 -11.06 -1.43 8.22
N LEU A 68 -10.20 -1.93 7.33
CA LEU A 68 -10.58 -2.47 6.02
C LEU A 68 -11.47 -3.72 6.16
N ALA A 69 -11.12 -4.65 7.05
CA ALA A 69 -11.96 -5.81 7.33
C ALA A 69 -13.34 -5.38 7.87
N ALA A 70 -13.37 -4.40 8.77
CA ALA A 70 -14.62 -3.81 9.28
C ALA A 70 -15.39 -3.06 8.18
N ALA A 71 -14.72 -2.37 7.25
CA ALA A 71 -15.34 -1.64 6.14
C ALA A 71 -16.12 -2.55 5.17
N ALA A 72 -15.86 -3.87 5.16
CA ALA A 72 -16.69 -4.83 4.43
C ALA A 72 -18.17 -4.70 4.82
N PHE A 73 -18.48 -4.35 6.07
CA PHE A 73 -19.86 -4.18 6.54
C PHE A 73 -20.59 -2.98 5.92
N LEU A 74 -19.88 -2.03 5.32
CA LEU A 74 -20.47 -0.95 4.52
C LEU A 74 -21.24 -1.49 3.31
N PHE A 75 -20.86 -2.67 2.81
CA PHE A 75 -21.42 -3.32 1.64
C PHE A 75 -22.60 -4.26 1.94
N ARG A 76 -22.92 -4.46 3.23
CA ARG A 76 -24.00 -5.35 3.66
C ARG A 76 -25.37 -5.12 2.96
N PRO A 77 -25.77 -3.88 2.65
CA PRO A 77 -27.03 -3.62 1.97
C PRO A 77 -27.11 -4.24 0.56
N TRP A 78 -25.98 -4.47 -0.09
CA TRP A 78 -25.88 -5.01 -1.46
C TRP A 78 -25.43 -6.46 -1.51
N LEU A 79 -24.60 -6.88 -0.56
CA LEU A 79 -24.05 -8.24 -0.49
C LEU A 79 -24.88 -9.19 0.37
N GLY A 80 -25.61 -8.66 1.36
CA GLY A 80 -26.24 -9.46 2.42
C GLY A 80 -25.23 -9.90 3.49
N SER A 81 -25.73 -10.38 4.63
CA SER A 81 -24.90 -10.62 5.82
C SER A 81 -23.84 -11.72 5.63
N ALA A 82 -24.21 -12.84 4.97
CA ALA A 82 -23.28 -13.97 4.79
C ALA A 82 -22.11 -13.60 3.86
N ALA A 83 -22.39 -12.91 2.75
CA ALA A 83 -21.33 -12.46 1.82
C ALA A 83 -20.43 -11.40 2.44
N THR A 84 -21.02 -10.49 3.21
CA THR A 84 -20.26 -9.46 3.96
C THR A 84 -19.30 -10.08 4.97
N LEU A 85 -19.77 -11.06 5.75
CA LEU A 85 -18.93 -11.76 6.71
C LEU A 85 -17.78 -12.52 6.01
N ALA A 86 -18.09 -13.22 4.91
CA ALA A 86 -17.09 -13.93 4.13
C ALA A 86 -16.02 -12.96 3.54
N ALA A 87 -16.45 -11.81 3.02
CA ALA A 87 -15.53 -10.77 2.53
C ALA A 87 -14.69 -10.17 3.67
N ALA A 88 -15.28 -9.89 4.84
CA ALA A 88 -14.57 -9.40 6.02
C ALA A 88 -13.50 -10.38 6.50
N LEU A 89 -13.83 -11.68 6.57
CA LEU A 89 -12.87 -12.74 6.92
C LEU A 89 -11.75 -12.85 5.87
N ALA A 90 -12.06 -12.75 4.58
CA ALA A 90 -11.06 -12.77 3.54
C ALA A 90 -10.11 -11.57 3.64
N LEU A 91 -10.62 -10.36 3.90
CA LEU A 91 -9.80 -9.16 4.12
C LEU A 91 -8.93 -9.27 5.39
N ALA A 92 -9.41 -9.97 6.43
CA ALA A 92 -8.67 -10.17 7.67
C ALA A 92 -7.60 -11.27 7.60
N PHE A 93 -7.79 -12.29 6.73
CA PHE A 93 -6.95 -13.49 6.73
C PHE A 93 -6.22 -13.76 5.42
N ALA A 94 -6.51 -13.11 4.31
CA ALA A 94 -5.78 -13.35 3.08
C ALA A 94 -4.43 -12.64 3.08
N ALA A 95 -3.37 -13.36 2.76
CA ALA A 95 -1.98 -12.92 2.86
C ALA A 95 -1.68 -11.54 2.25
N PRO A 96 -2.16 -11.14 1.05
CA PRO A 96 -1.86 -9.83 0.50
C PRO A 96 -2.32 -8.66 1.38
N PHE A 97 -3.52 -8.77 1.99
CA PHE A 97 -4.04 -7.72 2.86
C PHE A 97 -3.30 -7.67 4.19
N VAL A 98 -3.00 -8.83 4.78
CA VAL A 98 -2.26 -8.92 6.06
C VAL A 98 -0.83 -8.44 5.90
N TYR A 99 -0.13 -8.85 4.83
CA TYR A 99 1.26 -8.47 4.57
C TYR A 99 1.44 -6.96 4.53
N TYR A 100 0.64 -6.26 3.72
CA TYR A 100 0.76 -4.81 3.58
C TYR A 100 0.15 -4.03 4.73
N SER A 101 -0.70 -4.64 5.56
CA SER A 101 -1.11 -4.07 6.85
C SER A 101 0.01 -4.08 7.90
N GLY A 102 1.05 -4.88 7.68
CA GLY A 102 2.28 -4.90 8.49
C GLY A 102 3.42 -4.03 7.95
N THR A 103 3.18 -3.20 6.92
CA THR A 103 4.21 -2.42 6.23
C THR A 103 3.83 -0.94 6.21
N PHE A 104 4.73 -0.04 6.63
CA PHE A 104 4.46 1.40 6.71
C PHE A 104 4.54 2.07 5.34
N ILE A 105 3.57 1.74 4.49
CA ILE A 105 3.36 2.29 3.15
C ILE A 105 1.91 2.73 2.97
N HIS A 106 1.61 3.47 1.92
CA HIS A 106 0.32 4.13 1.71
C HIS A 106 -0.84 3.17 1.36
N GLU A 107 -0.53 1.94 0.94
CA GLU A 107 -1.46 1.04 0.27
C GLU A 107 -2.64 0.61 1.13
N THR A 108 -2.42 0.24 2.39
CA THR A 108 -3.51 -0.22 3.26
C THR A 108 -4.46 0.92 3.63
N LEU A 109 -3.91 2.13 3.85
CA LEU A 109 -4.73 3.33 4.05
C LEU A 109 -5.51 3.68 2.78
N LEU A 110 -4.86 3.65 1.61
CA LEU A 110 -5.50 3.86 0.31
C LEU A 110 -6.67 2.89 0.13
N LEU A 111 -6.47 1.61 0.46
CA LEU A 111 -7.47 0.57 0.28
C LEU A 111 -8.66 0.74 1.22
N LEU A 112 -8.44 1.13 2.48
CA LEU A 112 -9.50 1.47 3.43
C LEU A 112 -10.36 2.64 2.91
N LEU A 113 -9.71 3.72 2.47
CA LEU A 113 -10.39 4.87 1.90
C LEU A 113 -11.13 4.52 0.62
N PHE A 114 -10.54 3.66 -0.21
CA PHE A 114 -11.16 3.18 -1.44
C PHE A 114 -12.42 2.33 -1.18
N ALA A 115 -12.40 1.46 -0.17
CA ALA A 115 -13.60 0.73 0.26
C ALA A 115 -14.70 1.69 0.71
N GLY A 116 -14.36 2.69 1.52
CA GLY A 116 -15.30 3.74 1.93
C GLY A 116 -15.87 4.51 0.74
N TRP A 117 -15.02 4.90 -0.21
CA TRP A 117 -15.42 5.62 -1.41
C TRP A 117 -16.36 4.79 -2.30
N LEU A 118 -16.05 3.51 -2.54
CA LEU A 118 -16.92 2.61 -3.31
C LEU A 118 -18.33 2.55 -2.71
N ALA A 119 -18.41 2.40 -1.39
CA ALA A 119 -19.70 2.35 -0.69
C ALA A 119 -20.45 3.69 -0.75
N ALA A 120 -19.77 4.82 -0.51
CA ALA A 120 -20.37 6.16 -0.54
C ALA A 120 -20.82 6.54 -1.96
N PHE A 121 -19.97 6.30 -2.97
CA PHE A 121 -20.29 6.56 -4.37
C PHE A 121 -21.51 5.75 -4.84
N TRP A 122 -21.54 4.46 -4.52
CA TRP A 122 -22.69 3.63 -4.91
C TRP A 122 -23.97 4.03 -4.18
N ARG A 123 -23.86 4.39 -2.89
CA ARG A 123 -25.01 4.89 -2.12
C ARG A 123 -25.55 6.21 -2.70
N TRP A 124 -24.64 7.13 -3.07
CA TRP A 124 -25.05 8.36 -3.78
C TRP A 124 -25.75 8.02 -5.10
N ARG A 125 -25.17 7.12 -5.89
CA ARG A 125 -25.75 6.71 -7.19
C ARG A 125 -27.17 6.16 -7.06
N GLU A 126 -27.50 5.46 -5.97
CA GLU A 126 -28.83 4.91 -5.72
C GLU A 126 -29.83 5.93 -5.18
N SER A 127 -29.38 6.85 -4.32
CA SER A 127 -30.25 7.72 -3.53
C SER A 127 -30.32 9.16 -4.04
N ASP A 128 -29.38 9.60 -4.90
CA ASP A 128 -29.17 10.98 -5.33
C ASP A 128 -29.03 11.99 -4.17
N GLN A 129 -28.73 11.53 -2.94
CA GLN A 129 -28.65 12.40 -1.77
C GLN A 129 -27.33 13.13 -1.71
N PRO A 130 -27.32 14.49 -1.56
CA PRO A 130 -26.09 15.30 -1.57
C PRO A 130 -25.11 14.95 -0.45
N ARG A 131 -25.60 14.43 0.70
CA ARG A 131 -24.73 13.98 1.79
C ARG A 131 -23.79 12.83 1.36
N TYR A 132 -24.27 11.89 0.54
CA TYR A 132 -23.44 10.80 0.04
C TYR A 132 -22.51 11.28 -1.09
N ALA A 133 -22.93 12.27 -1.87
CA ALA A 133 -22.05 12.95 -2.82
C ALA A 133 -20.90 13.66 -2.09
N ALA A 134 -21.19 14.42 -1.04
CA ALA A 134 -20.17 15.10 -0.23
C ALA A 134 -19.22 14.08 0.44
N LEU A 135 -19.75 12.98 1.01
CA LEU A 135 -18.93 11.92 1.60
C LEU A 135 -18.03 11.25 0.56
N ALA A 136 -18.58 10.92 -0.63
CA ALA A 136 -17.77 10.35 -1.71
C ALA A 136 -16.69 11.35 -2.19
N GLY A 137 -17.01 12.65 -2.24
CA GLY A 137 -16.06 13.70 -2.54
C GLY A 137 -14.94 13.81 -1.49
N ALA A 138 -15.30 13.79 -0.21
CA ALA A 138 -14.32 13.84 0.88
C ALA A 138 -13.37 12.61 0.85
N LEU A 139 -13.92 11.40 0.66
CA LEU A 139 -13.13 10.19 0.52
C LEU A 139 -12.28 10.18 -0.75
N ALA A 140 -12.78 10.72 -1.88
CA ALA A 140 -11.98 10.92 -3.08
C ALA A 140 -10.82 11.89 -2.85
N GLY A 141 -11.04 12.99 -2.14
CA GLY A 141 -9.99 13.93 -1.76
C GLY A 141 -8.93 13.30 -0.87
N LEU A 142 -9.34 12.52 0.13
CA LEU A 142 -8.42 11.74 0.98
C LEU A 142 -7.63 10.70 0.17
N LEU A 143 -8.28 9.98 -0.75
CA LEU A 143 -7.61 9.05 -1.66
C LEU A 143 -6.54 9.73 -2.50
N LEU A 144 -6.87 10.86 -3.15
CA LEU A 144 -5.95 11.66 -3.96
C LEU A 144 -4.80 12.23 -3.12
N ALA A 145 -5.08 12.61 -1.87
CA ALA A 145 -4.07 13.06 -0.93
C ALA A 145 -3.30 11.90 -0.26
N THR A 146 -3.64 10.64 -0.55
CA THR A 146 -2.88 9.47 -0.09
C THR A 146 -1.87 9.05 -1.15
N LYS A 147 -2.33 8.85 -2.39
CA LYS A 147 -1.47 8.37 -3.47
C LYS A 147 -2.04 8.76 -4.84
N GLU A 148 -1.17 9.11 -5.76
CA GLU A 148 -1.50 9.61 -7.10
C GLU A 148 -2.28 8.58 -7.93
N THR A 149 -2.00 7.27 -7.71
CA THR A 149 -2.72 6.16 -8.37
C THR A 149 -4.22 6.16 -8.06
N ALA A 150 -4.66 6.83 -7.00
CA ALA A 150 -6.08 7.02 -6.68
C ALA A 150 -6.85 7.74 -7.79
N ALA A 151 -6.20 8.67 -8.52
CA ALA A 151 -6.84 9.36 -9.63
C ALA A 151 -7.31 8.38 -10.71
N LEU A 152 -6.44 7.41 -11.06
CA LEU A 152 -6.79 6.35 -12.02
C LEU A 152 -7.88 5.43 -11.47
N LEU A 153 -7.81 5.01 -10.20
CA LEU A 153 -8.83 4.16 -9.57
C LEU A 153 -10.22 4.82 -9.61
N ILE A 154 -10.30 6.07 -9.16
CA ILE A 154 -11.56 6.84 -9.13
C ILE A 154 -12.09 7.00 -10.55
N ALA A 155 -11.26 7.42 -11.51
CA ALA A 155 -11.67 7.63 -12.90
C ALA A 155 -12.23 6.35 -13.53
N LEU A 156 -11.57 5.20 -13.37
CA LEU A 156 -11.99 3.93 -13.93
C LEU A 156 -13.32 3.43 -13.32
N PHE A 157 -13.49 3.55 -12.01
CA PHE A 157 -14.73 3.15 -11.35
C PHE A 157 -15.89 4.12 -11.63
N VAL A 158 -15.64 5.42 -11.74
CA VAL A 158 -16.65 6.38 -12.21
C VAL A 158 -17.07 6.07 -13.64
N LEU A 159 -16.09 5.85 -14.54
CA LEU A 159 -16.37 5.52 -15.94
C LEU A 159 -17.21 4.25 -16.08
N THR A 160 -16.82 3.15 -15.41
CA THR A 160 -17.59 1.90 -15.43
C THR A 160 -18.97 2.06 -14.81
N GLY A 161 -19.11 2.89 -13.77
CA GLY A 161 -20.38 3.26 -13.16
C GLY A 161 -21.29 4.03 -14.12
N LEU A 162 -20.74 4.99 -14.87
CA LEU A 162 -21.48 5.79 -15.86
C LEU A 162 -21.89 4.97 -17.08
N VAL A 163 -21.01 4.11 -17.59
CA VAL A 163 -21.30 3.19 -18.71
C VAL A 163 -22.39 2.20 -18.28
N GLY A 164 -22.28 1.63 -17.09
CA GLY A 164 -23.29 0.72 -16.53
C GLY A 164 -24.69 1.36 -16.34
N LEU A 165 -24.76 2.69 -16.21
CA LEU A 165 -26.03 3.43 -16.14
C LEU A 165 -26.81 3.41 -17.45
N ARG A 166 -26.14 3.30 -18.59
CA ARG A 166 -26.82 3.21 -19.92
C ARG A 166 -27.59 1.90 -20.10
N PHE A 167 -27.20 0.85 -19.36
CA PHE A 167 -27.77 -0.49 -19.49
C PHE A 167 -28.65 -0.93 -18.30
N ALA A 168 -28.81 -0.10 -17.29
CA ALA A 168 -29.69 -0.37 -16.16
C ALA A 168 -30.94 0.51 -16.24
N PRO A 169 -32.15 -0.06 -16.15
CA PRO A 169 -33.38 0.75 -16.09
C PRO A 169 -33.29 1.68 -14.86
N PRO A 170 -33.69 2.95 -14.99
CA PRO A 170 -33.74 3.85 -13.86
C PRO A 170 -34.73 3.32 -12.83
N ARG A 171 -34.26 3.08 -11.58
CA ARG A 171 -35.17 2.67 -10.47
C ARG A 171 -36.12 3.78 -10.03
N SER A 172 -35.92 4.98 -10.50
CA SER A 172 -36.81 6.12 -10.35
C SER A 172 -36.89 6.87 -11.68
N ALA A 173 -38.06 6.85 -12.32
CA ALA A 173 -38.32 7.60 -13.56
C ALA A 173 -38.18 9.12 -13.41
N ASN A 174 -38.08 9.63 -12.18
CA ASN A 174 -38.03 11.06 -11.84
C ASN A 174 -36.61 11.61 -11.46
N ALA A 175 -35.58 10.80 -11.53
CA ALA A 175 -34.23 11.32 -11.29
C ALA A 175 -33.73 12.08 -12.52
N ALA A 176 -34.02 13.36 -12.56
CA ALA A 176 -33.63 14.26 -13.65
C ALA A 176 -32.09 14.28 -13.81
N ARG A 177 -31.59 14.12 -15.06
CA ARG A 177 -30.17 14.23 -15.43
C ARG A 177 -29.40 15.38 -14.78
N PRO A 178 -29.98 16.60 -14.57
CA PRO A 178 -29.31 17.72 -13.93
C PRO A 178 -28.88 17.45 -12.48
N ARG A 179 -29.62 16.67 -11.69
CA ARG A 179 -29.25 16.36 -10.29
C ARG A 179 -27.99 15.51 -10.18
N ARG A 180 -27.77 14.59 -11.12
CA ARG A 180 -26.55 13.75 -11.13
C ARG A 180 -25.31 14.54 -11.50
N PHE A 181 -25.42 15.50 -12.42
CA PHE A 181 -24.33 16.41 -12.73
C PHE A 181 -23.94 17.27 -11.51
N LEU A 182 -24.92 17.81 -10.80
CA LEU A 182 -24.68 18.56 -9.56
C LEU A 182 -24.05 17.70 -8.47
N GLY A 183 -24.45 16.43 -8.36
CA GLY A 183 -23.83 15.50 -7.42
C GLY A 183 -22.36 15.19 -7.76
N LEU A 184 -22.02 15.01 -9.03
CA LEU A 184 -20.61 14.86 -9.46
C LEU A 184 -19.82 16.14 -9.25
N ALA A 185 -20.38 17.30 -9.55
CA ALA A 185 -19.75 18.60 -9.29
C ALA A 185 -19.47 18.78 -7.79
N LEU A 186 -20.43 18.44 -6.93
CA LEU A 186 -20.24 18.49 -5.47
C LEU A 186 -19.12 17.55 -5.03
N GLN A 187 -19.06 16.31 -5.55
CA GLN A 187 -17.97 15.39 -5.26
C GLN A 187 -16.61 15.97 -5.65
N ALA A 188 -16.50 16.51 -6.86
CA ALA A 188 -15.26 17.13 -7.35
C ALA A 188 -14.85 18.35 -6.50
N THR A 189 -15.79 19.24 -6.17
CA THR A 189 -15.53 20.42 -5.34
C THR A 189 -15.04 20.04 -3.95
N VAL A 190 -15.71 19.08 -3.28
CA VAL A 190 -15.31 18.62 -1.95
C VAL A 190 -13.97 17.90 -2.01
N ALA A 191 -13.73 17.09 -3.04
CA ALA A 191 -12.45 16.40 -3.21
C ALA A 191 -11.29 17.40 -3.37
N LEU A 192 -11.47 18.41 -4.23
CA LEU A 192 -10.45 19.47 -4.41
C LEU A 192 -10.22 20.27 -3.14
N ALA A 193 -11.27 20.58 -2.39
CA ALA A 193 -11.14 21.28 -1.10
C ALA A 193 -10.33 20.46 -0.09
N VAL A 194 -10.59 19.15 0.02
CA VAL A 194 -9.83 18.25 0.91
C VAL A 194 -8.36 18.16 0.47
N VAL A 195 -8.10 18.01 -0.82
CA VAL A 195 -6.73 17.99 -1.36
C VAL A 195 -6.01 19.29 -1.05
N ALA A 196 -6.63 20.44 -1.37
CA ALA A 196 -6.04 21.75 -1.11
C ALA A 196 -5.73 21.95 0.37
N LEU A 197 -6.64 21.54 1.27
CA LEU A 197 -6.47 21.63 2.70
C LEU A 197 -5.28 20.81 3.20
N LEU A 198 -5.14 19.56 2.73
CA LEU A 198 -4.10 18.65 3.20
C LEU A 198 -2.73 18.97 2.62
N PHE A 199 -2.64 19.25 1.31
CA PHE A 199 -1.36 19.60 0.70
C PHE A 199 -0.84 20.97 1.15
N SER A 200 -1.72 21.94 1.44
CA SER A 200 -1.33 23.25 1.99
C SER A 200 -0.97 23.21 3.49
N GLY A 201 -0.92 22.02 4.12
CA GLY A 201 -0.67 21.92 5.56
C GLY A 201 -1.74 22.64 6.39
N PHE A 202 -3.00 22.41 6.05
CA PHE A 202 -4.17 23.05 6.68
C PHE A 202 -4.17 24.59 6.48
N GLY A 203 -3.74 25.06 5.31
CA GLY A 203 -3.73 26.47 4.93
C GLY A 203 -2.47 27.22 5.35
N ARG A 204 -1.47 26.58 5.93
CA ARG A 204 -0.20 27.22 6.35
C ARG A 204 0.66 27.66 5.17
N GLU A 205 0.73 26.85 4.12
CA GLU A 205 1.48 27.13 2.88
C GLU A 205 0.56 26.93 1.66
N PRO A 206 -0.28 27.93 1.29
CA PRO A 206 -1.28 27.80 0.22
C PRO A 206 -0.69 27.47 -1.16
N ALA A 207 0.58 27.81 -1.42
CA ALA A 207 1.27 27.50 -2.66
C ALA A 207 1.35 25.99 -2.96
N HIS A 208 1.35 25.15 -1.92
CA HIS A 208 1.38 23.69 -2.04
C HIS A 208 0.02 23.06 -2.35
N ALA A 209 -1.09 23.81 -2.32
CA ALA A 209 -2.42 23.28 -2.62
C ALA A 209 -2.53 22.66 -4.03
N LEU A 210 -1.66 23.04 -4.96
CA LEU A 210 -1.60 22.51 -6.33
C LEU A 210 -0.60 21.35 -6.52
N ASP A 211 0.09 20.91 -5.49
CA ASP A 211 1.12 19.88 -5.60
C ASP A 211 0.58 18.51 -6.03
N LEU A 212 -0.72 18.25 -5.84
CA LEU A 212 -1.37 17.08 -6.42
C LEU A 212 -1.15 16.97 -7.94
N PHE A 213 -1.27 18.08 -8.67
CA PHE A 213 -1.09 18.07 -10.13
C PHE A 213 0.35 17.77 -10.53
N ARG A 214 1.32 18.29 -9.76
CA ARG A 214 2.75 17.93 -9.91
C ARG A 214 2.98 16.46 -9.60
N ALA A 215 2.34 15.93 -8.55
CA ALA A 215 2.41 14.53 -8.14
C ALA A 215 1.90 13.60 -9.25
N ILE A 216 0.73 13.88 -9.82
CA ILE A 216 0.15 13.09 -10.93
C ILE A 216 1.07 13.13 -12.16
N GLY A 217 1.63 14.30 -12.49
CA GLY A 217 2.57 14.44 -13.61
C GLY A 217 3.83 13.59 -13.42
N ALA A 218 4.47 13.67 -12.26
CA ALA A 218 5.66 12.88 -11.93
C ALA A 218 5.38 11.38 -11.94
N GLN A 219 4.25 10.95 -11.37
CA GLN A 219 3.87 9.54 -11.32
C GLN A 219 3.52 8.97 -12.71
N THR A 220 2.94 9.78 -13.60
CA THR A 220 2.70 9.36 -14.98
C THR A 220 4.03 9.08 -15.68
N GLY A 221 5.05 9.92 -15.48
CA GLY A 221 6.41 9.69 -16.00
C GLY A 221 7.02 8.39 -15.48
N ARG A 222 6.92 8.10 -14.17
CA ARG A 222 7.39 6.84 -13.58
C ARG A 222 6.63 5.62 -14.12
N GLY A 223 5.31 5.71 -14.22
CA GLY A 223 4.46 4.60 -14.70
C GLY A 223 4.79 4.15 -16.12
N LEU A 224 5.31 5.05 -16.95
CA LEU A 224 5.75 4.81 -18.33
C LEU A 224 7.27 4.58 -18.45
N GLY A 225 8.03 4.76 -17.37
CA GLY A 225 9.48 4.60 -17.31
C GLY A 225 9.94 3.15 -17.37
N ALA A 226 11.25 2.95 -17.56
CA ALA A 226 11.89 1.64 -17.61
C ALA A 226 12.14 1.03 -16.23
N GLU A 227 12.12 1.84 -15.17
CA GLU A 227 12.31 1.37 -13.80
C GLU A 227 11.19 0.41 -13.39
N HIS A 228 11.56 -0.70 -12.73
CA HIS A 228 10.60 -1.73 -12.29
C HIS A 228 9.68 -2.25 -13.42
N SER A 229 10.20 -2.26 -14.65
CA SER A 229 9.46 -2.73 -15.83
C SER A 229 9.27 -4.24 -15.80
N HIS A 230 8.02 -4.67 -15.90
CA HIS A 230 7.64 -6.08 -15.91
C HIS A 230 6.60 -6.37 -17.00
N PRO A 231 6.55 -7.63 -17.51
CA PRO A 231 5.54 -8.07 -18.47
C PRO A 231 4.11 -7.86 -17.97
N TRP A 232 3.15 -7.71 -18.90
CA TRP A 232 1.75 -7.48 -18.57
C TRP A 232 1.13 -8.54 -17.64
N PHE A 233 1.55 -9.80 -17.75
CA PHE A 233 1.03 -10.92 -16.95
C PHE A 233 1.63 -11.05 -15.55
N THR A 234 2.53 -10.17 -15.16
CA THR A 234 3.26 -10.25 -13.89
C THR A 234 2.34 -10.31 -12.67
N TYR A 235 1.25 -9.54 -12.65
CA TYR A 235 0.29 -9.61 -11.56
C TYR A 235 -0.43 -10.95 -11.47
N LEU A 236 -0.72 -11.60 -12.61
CA LEU A 236 -1.27 -12.96 -12.60
C LEU A 236 -0.27 -13.96 -12.03
N ARG A 237 1.01 -13.82 -12.40
CA ARG A 237 2.08 -14.65 -11.86
C ARG A 237 2.22 -14.46 -10.35
N TRP A 238 2.32 -13.22 -9.88
CA TRP A 238 2.48 -12.94 -8.44
C TRP A 238 1.27 -13.40 -7.62
N ALA A 239 0.05 -13.24 -8.14
CA ALA A 239 -1.15 -13.62 -7.41
C ALA A 239 -1.45 -15.13 -7.49
N PHE A 240 -1.28 -15.77 -8.65
CA PHE A 240 -1.86 -17.10 -8.91
C PHE A 240 -0.83 -18.21 -9.12
N ALA A 241 0.47 -17.91 -9.34
CA ALA A 241 1.47 -18.95 -9.48
C ALA A 241 1.98 -19.42 -8.11
N PRO A 242 2.23 -20.72 -7.94
CA PRO A 242 2.93 -21.25 -6.78
C PRO A 242 4.30 -20.58 -6.61
N SER A 243 4.67 -20.30 -5.38
CA SER A 243 6.00 -19.81 -5.01
C SER A 243 6.79 -20.85 -4.25
N SER A 244 8.10 -20.61 -4.04
CA SER A 244 8.92 -21.49 -3.18
C SER A 244 8.51 -21.43 -1.70
N VAL A 245 7.69 -20.43 -1.32
CA VAL A 245 7.26 -20.21 0.07
C VAL A 245 5.89 -20.80 0.35
N SER A 246 4.94 -20.67 -0.59
CA SER A 246 3.56 -21.11 -0.39
C SER A 246 2.81 -21.31 -1.71
N LEU A 247 1.73 -22.09 -1.64
CA LEU A 247 0.69 -22.11 -2.67
C LEU A 247 -0.22 -20.88 -2.48
N PRO A 248 -0.73 -20.26 -3.56
CA PRO A 248 -1.52 -19.02 -3.50
C PRO A 248 -3.00 -19.31 -3.20
N TRP A 249 -3.29 -19.90 -2.05
CA TRP A 249 -4.65 -20.30 -1.64
C TRP A 249 -5.61 -19.11 -1.63
N ALA A 250 -5.17 -17.95 -1.12
CA ALA A 250 -5.99 -16.74 -1.08
C ALA A 250 -6.44 -16.34 -2.49
N ALA A 251 -5.51 -16.27 -3.44
CA ALA A 251 -5.85 -15.86 -4.82
C ALA A 251 -6.77 -16.88 -5.52
N TRP A 252 -6.54 -18.17 -5.34
CA TRP A 252 -7.39 -19.20 -5.94
C TRP A 252 -8.80 -19.19 -5.34
N LEU A 253 -8.92 -19.09 -4.02
CA LEU A 253 -10.22 -19.02 -3.34
C LEU A 253 -10.98 -17.73 -3.70
N LEU A 254 -10.28 -16.59 -3.72
CA LEU A 254 -10.87 -15.32 -4.10
C LEU A 254 -11.26 -15.29 -5.58
N GLY A 255 -10.42 -15.80 -6.47
CA GLY A 255 -10.68 -15.88 -7.91
C GLY A 255 -11.89 -16.75 -8.21
N PHE A 256 -11.91 -17.98 -7.71
CA PHE A 256 -13.04 -18.88 -7.86
C PHE A 256 -14.34 -18.30 -7.26
N GLY A 257 -14.25 -17.80 -6.03
CA GLY A 257 -15.38 -17.18 -5.35
C GLY A 257 -15.93 -15.97 -6.10
N ALA A 258 -15.06 -15.14 -6.66
CA ALA A 258 -15.48 -13.95 -7.43
C ALA A 258 -16.15 -14.32 -8.76
N VAL A 259 -15.64 -15.32 -9.48
CA VAL A 259 -16.26 -15.84 -10.71
C VAL A 259 -17.64 -16.39 -10.40
N LEU A 260 -17.78 -17.23 -9.37
CA LEU A 260 -19.05 -17.78 -8.93
C LEU A 260 -20.03 -16.67 -8.48
N GLY A 261 -19.54 -15.72 -7.68
CA GLY A 261 -20.32 -14.58 -7.19
C GLY A 261 -20.83 -13.72 -8.33
N LEU A 262 -19.96 -13.33 -9.27
CA LEU A 262 -20.33 -12.54 -10.43
C LEU A 262 -21.30 -13.29 -11.34
N TRP A 263 -21.07 -14.58 -11.61
CA TRP A 263 -21.95 -15.40 -12.44
C TRP A 263 -23.35 -15.52 -11.84
N ARG A 264 -23.44 -15.77 -10.53
CA ARG A 264 -24.73 -15.94 -9.82
C ARG A 264 -25.51 -14.64 -9.71
N HIS A 265 -24.79 -13.53 -9.49
CA HIS A 265 -25.34 -12.19 -9.26
C HIS A 265 -25.20 -11.27 -10.49
N ARG A 266 -24.94 -11.83 -11.67
CA ARG A 266 -24.70 -11.07 -12.92
C ARG A 266 -25.82 -10.11 -13.33
N ARG A 267 -27.03 -10.29 -12.79
CA ARG A 267 -28.18 -9.39 -13.02
C ARG A 267 -28.19 -8.20 -12.07
N GLU A 268 -27.45 -8.27 -10.97
CA GLU A 268 -27.38 -7.20 -9.98
C GLU A 268 -26.40 -6.12 -10.44
N ALA A 269 -26.86 -4.87 -10.44
CA ALA A 269 -26.06 -3.75 -10.95
C ALA A 269 -24.79 -3.51 -10.13
N PHE A 270 -24.86 -3.73 -8.81
CA PHE A 270 -23.72 -3.58 -7.93
C PHE A 270 -22.61 -4.62 -8.22
N ALA A 271 -22.98 -5.90 -8.36
CA ALA A 271 -22.04 -6.96 -8.69
C ALA A 271 -21.37 -6.75 -10.06
N ARG A 272 -22.13 -6.31 -11.07
CA ARG A 272 -21.57 -5.95 -12.38
C ARG A 272 -20.60 -4.78 -12.29
N TRP A 273 -20.93 -3.74 -11.53
CA TRP A 273 -20.05 -2.59 -11.35
C TRP A 273 -18.74 -2.96 -10.67
N LEU A 274 -18.79 -3.74 -9.59
CA LEU A 274 -17.58 -4.25 -8.95
C LEU A 274 -16.74 -5.10 -9.90
N GLY A 275 -17.39 -6.00 -10.66
CA GLY A 275 -16.70 -6.87 -11.61
C GLY A 275 -16.07 -6.10 -12.77
N SER A 276 -16.80 -5.18 -13.40
CA SER A 276 -16.27 -4.36 -14.49
C SER A 276 -15.21 -3.38 -14.01
N GLY A 277 -15.43 -2.72 -12.86
CA GLY A 277 -14.44 -1.81 -12.26
C GLY A 277 -13.14 -2.53 -11.90
N GLY A 278 -13.24 -3.67 -11.21
CA GLY A 278 -12.07 -4.48 -10.86
C GLY A 278 -11.31 -5.00 -12.08
N ALA A 279 -12.03 -5.47 -13.12
CA ALA A 279 -11.43 -5.93 -14.37
C ALA A 279 -10.71 -4.80 -15.11
N VAL A 280 -11.31 -3.62 -15.22
CA VAL A 280 -10.70 -2.47 -15.89
C VAL A 280 -9.48 -1.96 -15.14
N VAL A 281 -9.51 -1.93 -13.79
CA VAL A 281 -8.32 -1.61 -12.97
C VAL A 281 -7.22 -2.64 -13.17
N PHE A 282 -7.54 -3.95 -13.15
CA PHE A 282 -6.59 -5.01 -13.42
C PHE A 282 -5.92 -4.84 -14.80
N ILE A 283 -6.72 -4.60 -15.85
CA ILE A 283 -6.22 -4.38 -17.21
C ILE A 283 -5.34 -3.13 -17.27
N ALA A 284 -5.78 -2.00 -16.71
CA ALA A 284 -5.03 -0.75 -16.73
C ALA A 284 -3.66 -0.92 -16.03
N PHE A 285 -3.62 -1.49 -14.81
CA PHE A 285 -2.37 -1.68 -14.08
C PHE A 285 -1.46 -2.72 -14.76
N SER A 286 -2.04 -3.77 -15.36
CA SER A 286 -1.27 -4.76 -16.11
C SER A 286 -0.65 -4.19 -17.39
N SER A 287 -1.28 -3.18 -18.00
CA SER A 287 -0.78 -2.53 -19.22
C SER A 287 0.37 -1.57 -18.96
N LEU A 288 0.51 -1.05 -17.73
CA LEU A 288 1.63 -0.17 -17.36
C LEU A 288 2.92 -1.00 -17.23
N PRO A 289 4.08 -0.52 -17.72
CA PRO A 289 5.37 -1.18 -17.52
C PRO A 289 5.74 -1.32 -16.04
N TYR A 290 5.64 -0.23 -15.28
CA TYR A 290 5.95 -0.20 -13.86
C TYR A 290 4.99 -1.06 -13.05
N LYS A 291 5.53 -2.04 -12.30
CA LYS A 291 4.74 -2.93 -11.45
C LYS A 291 5.40 -3.16 -10.11
N THR A 292 4.60 -3.06 -9.07
CA THR A 292 4.97 -3.47 -7.71
C THR A 292 3.85 -4.34 -7.12
N PRO A 293 4.16 -5.31 -6.25
CA PRO A 293 3.15 -6.28 -5.79
C PRO A 293 1.99 -5.64 -5.04
N TRP A 294 2.21 -4.57 -4.31
CA TRP A 294 1.14 -3.88 -3.55
C TRP A 294 0.07 -3.23 -4.42
N LEU A 295 0.36 -2.90 -5.69
CA LEU A 295 -0.66 -2.40 -6.61
C LEU A 295 -1.76 -3.43 -6.92
N MET A 296 -1.51 -4.72 -6.66
CA MET A 296 -2.53 -5.77 -6.77
C MET A 296 -3.72 -5.53 -5.84
N LEU A 297 -3.52 -4.91 -4.69
CA LEU A 297 -4.57 -4.67 -3.70
C LEU A 297 -5.76 -3.91 -4.28
N ALA A 298 -5.51 -3.00 -5.23
CA ALA A 298 -6.53 -2.16 -5.85
C ALA A 298 -7.61 -2.96 -6.59
N TRP A 299 -7.25 -4.01 -7.31
CA TRP A 299 -8.20 -4.90 -7.99
C TRP A 299 -8.58 -6.13 -7.16
N LEU A 300 -7.77 -6.52 -6.16
CA LEU A 300 -8.12 -7.59 -5.23
C LEU A 300 -9.30 -7.21 -4.32
N LEU A 301 -9.44 -5.94 -3.94
CA LEU A 301 -10.57 -5.51 -3.10
C LEU A 301 -11.94 -5.79 -3.73
N PRO A 302 -12.27 -5.29 -4.94
CA PRO A 302 -13.55 -5.61 -5.58
C PRO A 302 -13.70 -7.12 -5.86
N LEU A 303 -12.61 -7.82 -6.18
CA LEU A 303 -12.60 -9.27 -6.31
C LEU A 303 -13.00 -9.97 -5.01
N THR A 304 -12.50 -9.50 -3.87
CA THR A 304 -12.81 -10.05 -2.54
C THR A 304 -14.28 -9.84 -2.16
N LEU A 305 -14.84 -8.67 -2.48
CA LEU A 305 -16.28 -8.42 -2.27
C LEU A 305 -17.16 -9.36 -3.12
N LEU A 306 -16.77 -9.60 -4.38
CA LEU A 306 -17.43 -10.59 -5.24
C LEU A 306 -17.23 -12.03 -4.75
N ALA A 307 -16.04 -12.36 -4.24
CA ALA A 307 -15.77 -13.65 -3.64
C ALA A 307 -16.65 -13.92 -2.42
N GLY A 308 -16.97 -12.88 -1.65
CA GLY A 308 -17.96 -12.96 -0.58
C GLY A 308 -19.34 -13.41 -1.07
N LEU A 309 -19.82 -12.89 -2.22
CA LEU A 309 -21.08 -13.37 -2.86
C LEU A 309 -21.00 -14.84 -3.27
N GLY A 310 -19.86 -15.26 -3.83
CA GLY A 310 -19.63 -16.67 -4.19
C GLY A 310 -19.61 -17.58 -2.96
N ALA A 311 -18.90 -17.19 -1.91
CA ALA A 311 -18.87 -17.91 -0.64
C ALA A 311 -20.26 -18.02 0.00
N ALA A 312 -21.04 -16.94 -0.01
CA ALA A 312 -22.44 -16.97 0.45
C ALA A 312 -23.32 -17.90 -0.38
N THR A 313 -23.12 -17.96 -1.69
CA THR A 313 -23.82 -18.89 -2.58
C THR A 313 -23.55 -20.35 -2.17
N VAL A 314 -22.28 -20.72 -1.97
CA VAL A 314 -21.89 -22.05 -1.48
C VAL A 314 -22.45 -22.30 -0.07
N TRP A 315 -22.31 -21.33 0.84
CA TRP A 315 -22.81 -21.43 2.20
C TRP A 315 -24.31 -21.71 2.26
N LEU A 316 -25.11 -21.03 1.44
CA LEU A 316 -26.56 -21.20 1.38
C LEU A 316 -26.96 -22.53 0.71
N SER A 317 -26.21 -22.99 -0.29
CA SER A 317 -26.46 -24.31 -0.91
C SER A 317 -26.28 -25.47 0.04
N LEU A 318 -25.39 -25.31 1.01
CA LEU A 318 -25.10 -26.31 2.06
C LEU A 318 -26.01 -26.17 3.31
N ARG A 319 -27.08 -25.38 3.25
CA ARG A 319 -27.92 -25.06 4.43
C ARG A 319 -28.48 -26.30 5.15
N HIS A 320 -28.72 -27.38 4.44
CA HIS A 320 -29.24 -28.64 4.96
C HIS A 320 -28.14 -29.64 5.35
N ARG A 321 -26.86 -29.26 5.25
CA ARG A 321 -25.69 -30.08 5.56
C ARG A 321 -24.73 -29.33 6.51
N PRO A 322 -25.11 -29.14 7.79
CA PRO A 322 -24.38 -28.26 8.71
C PRO A 322 -22.92 -28.72 8.93
N ALA A 323 -22.68 -30.01 9.02
CA ALA A 323 -21.31 -30.54 9.16
C ALA A 323 -20.45 -30.18 7.94
N LEU A 324 -20.94 -30.41 6.72
CA LEU A 324 -20.21 -30.09 5.49
C LEU A 324 -19.96 -28.56 5.38
N ARG A 325 -20.94 -27.74 5.80
CA ARG A 325 -20.79 -26.29 5.85
C ARG A 325 -19.68 -25.85 6.80
N ALA A 326 -19.64 -26.41 8.02
CA ALA A 326 -18.61 -26.13 9.02
C ALA A 326 -17.24 -26.59 8.53
N THR A 327 -17.15 -27.81 7.96
CA THR A 327 -15.91 -28.34 7.39
C THR A 327 -15.38 -27.46 6.25
N ALA A 328 -16.25 -27.04 5.31
CA ALA A 328 -15.85 -26.17 4.22
C ALA A 328 -15.31 -24.82 4.73
N ALA A 329 -15.99 -24.21 5.71
CA ALA A 329 -15.51 -22.97 6.32
C ALA A 329 -14.15 -23.15 7.03
N LEU A 330 -14.00 -24.25 7.79
CA LEU A 330 -12.74 -24.56 8.47
C LEU A 330 -11.60 -24.78 7.47
N VAL A 331 -11.82 -25.53 6.40
CA VAL A 331 -10.82 -25.75 5.33
C VAL A 331 -10.40 -24.43 4.71
N VAL A 332 -11.35 -23.58 4.31
CA VAL A 332 -11.03 -22.26 3.73
C VAL A 332 -10.20 -21.41 4.68
N LEU A 333 -10.61 -21.30 5.95
CA LEU A 333 -9.88 -20.51 6.95
C LEU A 333 -8.48 -21.09 7.23
N THR A 334 -8.36 -22.42 7.27
CA THR A 334 -7.04 -23.10 7.44
C THR A 334 -6.11 -22.81 6.27
N LEU A 335 -6.62 -22.88 5.02
CA LEU A 335 -5.82 -22.57 3.82
C LEU A 335 -5.35 -21.13 3.81
N LEU A 336 -6.23 -20.16 4.13
CA LEU A 336 -5.85 -18.76 4.26
C LEU A 336 -4.84 -18.55 5.39
N ALA A 337 -5.06 -19.13 6.55
CA ALA A 337 -4.17 -18.98 7.71
C ALA A 337 -2.78 -19.60 7.46
N THR A 338 -2.70 -20.76 6.79
CA THR A 338 -1.41 -21.38 6.47
C THR A 338 -0.60 -20.56 5.49
N GLU A 339 -1.22 -20.02 4.42
CA GLU A 339 -0.55 -19.12 3.48
C GLU A 339 -0.09 -17.83 4.18
N THR A 340 -0.98 -17.19 4.94
CA THR A 340 -0.66 -15.96 5.66
C THR A 340 0.45 -16.17 6.69
N THR A 341 0.43 -17.28 7.41
CA THR A 341 1.53 -17.64 8.34
C THR A 341 2.85 -17.82 7.59
N ALA A 342 2.84 -18.49 6.43
CA ALA A 342 4.05 -18.70 5.63
C ALA A 342 4.61 -17.37 5.10
N LEU A 343 3.76 -16.56 4.44
CA LEU A 343 4.20 -15.35 3.75
C LEU A 343 4.41 -14.15 4.68
N CYS A 344 3.62 -14.01 5.75
CA CYS A 344 3.65 -12.81 6.60
C CYS A 344 4.46 -12.99 7.88
N LEU A 345 4.59 -14.23 8.41
CA LEU A 345 5.24 -14.47 9.71
C LEU A 345 6.52 -15.27 9.61
N ARG A 346 6.53 -16.38 8.83
CA ARG A 346 7.70 -17.25 8.76
C ARG A 346 8.74 -16.79 7.75
N GLN A 347 8.31 -16.31 6.60
CA GLN A 347 9.20 -15.94 5.49
C GLN A 347 8.84 -14.59 4.86
N PRO A 348 8.66 -13.51 5.65
CA PRO A 348 8.19 -12.23 5.13
C PRO A 348 9.18 -11.53 4.19
N VAL A 349 10.48 -11.81 4.34
CA VAL A 349 11.56 -11.19 3.55
C VAL A 349 12.24 -12.17 2.59
N ASN A 350 11.70 -13.39 2.46
CA ASN A 350 12.27 -14.38 1.53
C ASN A 350 12.12 -13.89 0.09
N PRO A 351 13.17 -13.92 -0.76
CA PRO A 351 13.07 -13.52 -2.17
C PRO A 351 12.04 -14.33 -2.99
N GLY A 352 11.71 -15.54 -2.56
CA GLY A 352 10.63 -16.36 -3.16
C GLY A 352 9.22 -15.99 -2.73
N ASN A 353 9.06 -15.04 -1.79
CA ASN A 353 7.75 -14.52 -1.38
C ASN A 353 7.23 -13.52 -2.41
N PRO A 354 6.11 -13.79 -3.13
CA PRO A 354 5.63 -12.91 -4.19
C PRO A 354 5.13 -11.54 -3.70
N LEU A 355 4.95 -11.37 -2.38
CA LEU A 355 4.55 -10.11 -1.76
C LEU A 355 5.78 -9.28 -1.33
N ALA A 356 6.95 -9.91 -1.16
CA ALA A 356 8.17 -9.24 -0.78
C ALA A 356 8.86 -8.64 -2.00
N TYR A 357 8.84 -7.32 -2.09
CA TYR A 357 9.49 -6.58 -3.17
C TYR A 357 10.79 -5.97 -2.67
N SER A 358 11.94 -6.33 -3.30
CA SER A 358 13.26 -5.87 -2.85
C SER A 358 13.43 -5.93 -1.31
N PRO A 359 13.22 -7.12 -0.70
CA PRO A 359 13.17 -7.23 0.75
C PRO A 359 14.54 -6.95 1.36
N THR A 360 14.55 -6.32 2.54
CA THR A 360 15.79 -6.14 3.33
C THR A 360 16.33 -7.50 3.75
N SER A 361 17.63 -7.71 3.49
CA SER A 361 18.32 -8.95 3.86
C SER A 361 18.38 -9.15 5.39
N PRO A 362 18.33 -10.39 5.87
CA PRO A 362 18.63 -10.71 7.28
C PRO A 362 20.02 -10.22 7.76
N ASP A 363 20.99 -10.06 6.85
CA ASP A 363 22.32 -9.54 7.16
C ASP A 363 22.29 -8.11 7.74
N VAL A 364 21.26 -7.32 7.41
CA VAL A 364 21.08 -5.97 8.01
C VAL A 364 20.88 -6.05 9.51
N ALA A 365 20.26 -7.10 10.04
CA ALA A 365 20.13 -7.28 11.49
C ALA A 365 21.51 -7.61 12.13
N ARG A 366 22.36 -8.38 11.45
CA ARG A 366 23.74 -8.64 11.87
C ARG A 366 24.54 -7.32 11.87
N LEU A 367 24.48 -6.57 10.79
CA LEU A 367 25.13 -5.25 10.69
C LEU A 367 24.65 -4.28 11.80
N GLU A 368 23.33 -4.27 12.09
CA GLU A 368 22.75 -3.43 13.16
C GLU A 368 23.35 -3.80 14.54
N ASN A 369 23.53 -5.10 14.83
CA ASN A 369 24.14 -5.57 16.05
C ASN A 369 25.64 -5.19 16.15
N ASP A 370 26.39 -5.33 15.04
CA ASP A 370 27.82 -4.99 14.99
C ASP A 370 28.04 -3.49 15.16
N LEU A 371 27.15 -2.67 14.60
CA LEU A 371 27.16 -1.21 14.77
C LEU A 371 26.67 -0.78 16.16
N ALA A 372 25.72 -1.49 16.77
CA ALA A 372 25.24 -1.19 18.12
C ALA A 372 26.34 -1.36 19.19
N ALA A 373 27.36 -2.17 18.91
CA ALA A 373 28.53 -2.30 19.76
C ALA A 373 29.48 -1.08 19.70
N GLN A 374 29.27 -0.16 18.75
CA GLN A 374 30.10 1.04 18.60
C GLN A 374 29.50 2.22 19.39
N PRO A 375 30.33 3.18 19.85
CA PRO A 375 29.83 4.39 20.48
C PRO A 375 28.84 5.15 19.58
N ALA A 376 27.80 5.75 20.15
CA ALA A 376 26.78 6.51 19.39
C ALA A 376 27.37 7.74 18.67
N ASP A 377 28.51 8.24 19.11
CA ASP A 377 29.27 9.34 18.51
C ASP A 377 30.39 8.89 17.56
N ALA A 378 30.51 7.55 17.31
CA ALA A 378 31.45 7.03 16.32
C ALA A 378 31.19 7.67 14.96
N LEU A 379 32.29 8.09 14.28
CA LEU A 379 32.19 8.60 12.92
C LEU A 379 31.96 7.42 11.99
N ILE A 380 30.84 7.46 11.26
CA ILE A 380 30.46 6.45 10.26
C ILE A 380 30.33 7.14 8.91
N GLN A 381 31.08 6.65 7.93
CA GLN A 381 31.13 7.18 6.58
C GLN A 381 30.53 6.14 5.62
N VAL A 382 29.38 6.43 5.00
CA VAL A 382 28.71 5.57 4.04
C VAL A 382 29.02 6.07 2.64
N VAL A 383 29.71 5.24 1.85
CA VAL A 383 30.16 5.57 0.48
C VAL A 383 29.61 4.50 -0.47
N ALA A 384 28.43 4.71 -1.01
CA ALA A 384 27.77 3.78 -1.92
C ALA A 384 26.71 4.52 -2.75
N GLN A 385 26.50 4.08 -3.99
CA GLN A 385 25.40 4.61 -4.84
C GLN A 385 24.05 4.17 -4.32
N ASP A 386 23.95 2.92 -3.85
CA ASP A 386 22.74 2.34 -3.28
C ASP A 386 23.00 1.85 -1.84
N TYR A 387 22.50 2.59 -0.88
CA TYR A 387 22.76 2.37 0.55
C TYR A 387 21.49 2.17 1.40
N TRP A 388 20.30 2.19 0.81
CA TRP A 388 19.08 1.91 1.57
C TRP A 388 18.99 0.43 1.99
N PRO A 389 18.62 0.11 3.26
CA PRO A 389 18.01 0.98 4.29
C PRO A 389 18.99 1.53 5.37
N LEU A 390 20.28 1.71 5.08
CA LEU A 390 21.26 2.13 6.09
C LEU A 390 20.88 3.39 6.88
N PRO A 391 20.24 4.43 6.32
CA PRO A 391 19.79 5.56 7.14
C PRO A 391 18.91 5.14 8.32
N TRP A 392 18.03 4.15 8.13
CA TRP A 392 17.25 3.60 9.24
C TRP A 392 18.11 2.80 10.21
N THR A 393 19.00 1.95 9.73
CA THR A 393 19.91 1.14 10.55
C THR A 393 20.79 2.03 11.43
N LEU A 394 21.29 3.15 10.87
CA LEU A 394 22.18 4.10 11.53
C LEU A 394 21.45 5.27 12.25
N ARG A 395 20.13 5.26 12.33
CA ARG A 395 19.32 6.39 12.85
C ARG A 395 19.63 6.86 14.27
N ARG A 396 20.34 6.05 15.04
CA ARG A 396 20.75 6.35 16.43
C ARG A 396 22.19 6.84 16.56
N HIS A 397 22.96 6.82 15.46
CA HIS A 397 24.31 7.37 15.44
C HIS A 397 24.28 8.85 15.04
N ASN A 398 25.01 9.67 15.78
CA ASN A 398 24.93 11.13 15.64
C ASN A 398 25.89 11.69 14.58
N ARG A 399 26.87 10.91 14.11
CA ARG A 399 27.93 11.35 13.19
C ARG A 399 28.04 10.42 11.99
N VAL A 400 27.00 10.47 11.13
CA VAL A 400 26.94 9.66 9.90
C VAL A 400 26.96 10.59 8.70
N GLY A 401 27.88 10.34 7.76
CA GLY A 401 27.91 11.01 6.45
C GLY A 401 27.60 10.02 5.34
N TYR A 402 26.96 10.51 4.26
CA TYR A 402 26.57 9.72 3.10
C TYR A 402 27.09 10.34 1.82
N TRP A 403 27.77 9.55 0.99
CA TRP A 403 28.33 9.97 -0.30
C TRP A 403 28.03 8.89 -1.35
N SER A 404 27.69 9.30 -2.56
CA SER A 404 27.57 8.39 -3.72
C SER A 404 28.95 8.00 -4.29
N GLU A 405 29.95 8.88 -4.12
CA GLU A 405 31.34 8.67 -4.54
C GLU A 405 32.27 9.00 -3.38
N ALA A 406 33.41 8.32 -3.30
CA ALA A 406 34.37 8.52 -2.24
C ALA A 406 34.88 9.98 -2.23
N PRO A 407 34.77 10.70 -1.12
CA PRO A 407 35.39 12.02 -1.00
C PRO A 407 36.91 11.90 -1.09
N ALA A 408 37.58 13.00 -1.45
CA ALA A 408 39.03 13.02 -1.65
C ALA A 408 39.83 12.59 -0.39
N GLN A 409 39.26 12.76 0.79
CA GLN A 409 39.82 12.29 2.06
C GLN A 409 38.70 11.71 2.93
N LEU A 410 38.85 10.46 3.33
CA LEU A 410 38.05 9.81 4.35
C LEU A 410 38.77 9.98 5.71
N ALA A 411 38.00 10.35 6.73
CA ALA A 411 38.56 10.51 8.08
C ALA A 411 38.74 9.16 8.79
N PRO A 412 39.66 9.04 9.77
CA PRO A 412 39.70 7.85 10.63
C PRO A 412 38.34 7.56 11.29
N GLY A 413 37.90 6.32 11.22
CA GLY A 413 36.58 5.90 11.73
C GLY A 413 36.05 4.68 11.02
N LEU A 414 34.75 4.40 11.26
CA LEU A 414 34.06 3.33 10.56
C LEU A 414 33.64 3.82 9.16
N PHE A 415 33.65 2.90 8.21
CA PHE A 415 33.07 3.16 6.91
C PHE A 415 32.25 1.97 6.43
N LEU A 416 31.29 2.28 5.58
CA LEU A 416 30.44 1.32 4.85
C LEU A 416 30.56 1.66 3.37
N ALA A 417 31.23 0.80 2.59
CA ALA A 417 31.48 1.05 1.17
C ALA A 417 30.74 0.06 0.26
N GLY A 418 30.15 0.56 -0.83
CA GLY A 418 29.67 -0.28 -1.92
C GLY A 418 30.83 -0.95 -2.66
N PRO A 419 30.57 -2.08 -3.37
CA PRO A 419 31.63 -2.79 -4.13
C PRO A 419 32.36 -1.89 -5.11
N GLU A 420 31.66 -0.95 -5.72
CA GLU A 420 32.17 0.01 -6.71
C GLU A 420 33.15 1.04 -6.11
N GLN A 421 33.15 1.19 -4.79
CA GLN A 421 33.99 2.16 -4.06
C GLN A 421 35.20 1.54 -3.39
N LEU A 422 35.31 0.20 -3.39
CA LEU A 422 36.39 -0.51 -2.68
C LEU A 422 37.80 -0.13 -3.18
N GLY A 423 37.95 0.14 -4.49
CA GLY A 423 39.21 0.56 -5.11
C GLY A 423 39.65 1.98 -4.75
N ALA A 424 38.77 2.81 -4.20
CA ALA A 424 39.04 4.18 -3.79
C ALA A 424 39.39 4.29 -2.28
N LEU A 425 39.34 3.17 -1.53
CA LEU A 425 39.63 3.17 -0.10
C LEU A 425 41.14 3.29 0.18
N PRO A 426 41.52 3.94 1.28
CA PRO A 426 42.91 4.01 1.72
C PRO A 426 43.54 2.64 1.95
N SER A 427 44.85 2.50 1.71
CA SER A 427 45.61 1.25 1.86
C SER A 427 45.72 0.74 3.31
N ASP A 428 45.45 1.58 4.30
CA ASP A 428 45.50 1.30 5.74
C ASP A 428 44.11 0.94 6.31
N THR A 429 43.21 0.46 5.47
CA THR A 429 41.89 -0.07 5.90
C THR A 429 42.04 -1.44 6.56
N ALA A 430 41.34 -1.63 7.70
CA ALA A 430 41.19 -2.94 8.35
C ALA A 430 40.43 -3.93 7.46
N PRO A 431 40.45 -5.25 7.75
CA PRO A 431 39.68 -6.24 7.01
C PRO A 431 38.22 -5.85 6.83
N LEU A 432 37.71 -6.10 5.61
CA LEU A 432 36.37 -5.74 5.20
C LEU A 432 35.38 -6.90 5.46
N GLU A 433 34.29 -6.61 6.12
CA GLU A 433 33.21 -7.57 6.36
C GLU A 433 32.02 -7.27 5.43
N PRO A 434 31.60 -8.24 4.59
CA PRO A 434 30.49 -8.04 3.66
C PRO A 434 29.14 -8.25 4.33
N TYR A 435 28.17 -7.41 3.95
CA TYR A 435 26.76 -7.52 4.31
C TYR A 435 25.89 -7.31 3.08
N GLU A 436 24.88 -8.14 2.92
CA GLU A 436 23.86 -7.91 1.91
C GLU A 436 22.75 -7.02 2.50
N LEU A 437 22.51 -5.86 1.89
CA LEU A 437 21.42 -4.97 2.31
C LEU A 437 20.07 -5.43 1.75
N ARG A 438 20.07 -5.83 0.49
CA ARG A 438 18.91 -6.33 -0.29
C ARG A 438 19.45 -7.29 -1.35
N PRO A 439 18.60 -8.12 -1.99
CA PRO A 439 19.06 -9.02 -3.05
C PRO A 439 19.92 -8.29 -4.10
N GLY A 440 21.19 -8.67 -4.15
CA GLY A 440 22.19 -8.10 -5.08
C GLY A 440 22.82 -6.76 -4.67
N VAL A 441 22.49 -6.21 -3.50
CA VAL A 441 23.09 -4.96 -2.99
C VAL A 441 23.99 -5.28 -1.79
N LEU A 442 25.29 -5.24 -2.02
CA LEU A 442 26.32 -5.51 -1.01
C LEU A 442 26.88 -4.21 -0.44
N ILE A 443 27.25 -4.24 0.84
CA ILE A 443 28.02 -3.20 1.53
C ILE A 443 29.14 -3.85 2.35
N PHE A 444 30.24 -3.17 2.46
CA PHE A 444 31.42 -3.67 3.19
C PHE A 444 31.70 -2.75 4.38
N LEU A 445 31.63 -3.31 5.59
CA LEU A 445 32.01 -2.62 6.82
C LEU A 445 33.51 -2.75 7.06
N GLY A 446 34.16 -1.63 7.33
CA GLY A 446 35.57 -1.58 7.67
C GLY A 446 35.91 -0.39 8.56
N ARG A 447 37.21 -0.24 8.87
CA ARG A 447 37.71 0.86 9.69
C ARG A 447 38.96 1.48 9.04
N ILE A 448 38.98 2.79 8.92
CA ILE A 448 40.17 3.57 8.56
C ILE A 448 40.92 3.87 9.85
N LEU A 449 42.18 3.47 9.92
CA LEU A 449 42.98 3.53 11.14
C LEU A 449 43.74 4.87 11.32
N ARG A 450 44.03 5.56 10.21
CA ARG A 450 44.80 6.82 10.21
C ARG A 450 44.29 7.81 9.17
#